data_ccc5b463ff2b57e3bdd799d37a36c4f1
#
_entry.id   ccc5b463ff2b57e3bdd799d37a36c4f1
#
_cell.length_a   1.000
_cell.length_b   1.000
_cell.length_c   1.000
_cell.angle_alpha   90.00
_cell.angle_beta   90.00
_cell.angle_gamma   90.00
#
_symmetry.space_group_name_H-M   'P 1'
#
loop_
_entity.id
_entity.type
_entity.pdbx_description
1 polymer ?
#
loop_
_entity_poly.entity_id
_entity_poly.type
_entity_poly.pdbx_seq_one_letter_code
_entity_poly.pdbx_strand_id
1 'polypeptide(L)'
;MEIYNQVIFKSRYARYREDLKRREEWQETVDRYVDNVVAPVITDKTTVEELRTAISNLDVVPSMRALMTAGKALDRDNVAGYNCSYLPIDHPRAFDEVMYILMCGTGVGFSVERQEIAKLPAVAEEMHETDSIISVGDSKIGWASAYRELISLLYAGKIPKWDLSKVRPAGERLKVFGGRSSGPKPLEDLFKFTVSVFKKAVGRKMTSLEIHDIICKIADVVVVGGVRRSALISLSNLTDERMRNAKNGQWWLEDGQRALANNSVAYTEKPDVGIFLKEWHTLYESRSGERGIFNRVAATRQSLKSGRRETKQGDEPISYGTNPCGEIILRPNGFCNLSEVIARPTDGLETLANKVRLATILGTVQSTYTDFRYLRSIWRRNAEEERLLGVSITGIMDNELLYKDINNVSGGGTPLVKLDKSLEYLREVAVQTNKEWAYKLGINQSAAITCVKPSGTVSQLAGCSSGIHPSYSDYYVRTIRADVRDPLCSFLKKVGVPWEPDVMKPDNTVVFSFPQKSPGTSVNRTSVSAIEQLELALVYKNSWCEHNPSITVYVREHEWMQVGAWVYDHFDDVVGIAFLPYSDHVYAPVSYTHLTLPTKA
;
A
#
# COMPACT_ATOMS: atom_id res chain seq x y z
N MET A 1 -10.99 -22.53 -6.04
CA MET A 1 -10.49 -21.80 -4.86
C MET A 1 -10.69 -22.65 -3.63
N GLU A 2 -9.67 -22.80 -2.79
CA GLU A 2 -9.77 -23.42 -1.47
C GLU A 2 -10.61 -22.56 -0.51
N ILE A 3 -11.06 -23.13 0.61
CA ILE A 3 -11.92 -22.41 1.58
C ILE A 3 -11.32 -21.08 2.03
N TYR A 4 -10.02 -21.08 2.36
CA TYR A 4 -9.32 -19.86 2.76
C TYR A 4 -9.35 -18.77 1.68
N ASN A 5 -9.03 -19.13 0.42
CA ASN A 5 -9.05 -18.20 -0.71
C ASN A 5 -10.46 -17.64 -0.95
N GLN A 6 -11.52 -18.49 -0.76
CA GLN A 6 -12.91 -18.05 -0.84
C GLN A 6 -13.26 -17.04 0.26
N VAL A 7 -12.79 -17.26 1.49
CA VAL A 7 -12.98 -16.28 2.59
C VAL A 7 -12.31 -14.95 2.27
N ILE A 8 -11.09 -14.98 1.73
CA ILE A 8 -10.38 -13.77 1.28
C ILE A 8 -11.17 -13.07 0.16
N PHE A 9 -11.63 -13.81 -0.84
CA PHE A 9 -12.46 -13.26 -1.91
C PHE A 9 -13.73 -12.60 -1.37
N LYS A 10 -14.55 -13.37 -0.63
CA LYS A 10 -15.84 -12.89 -0.10
C LYS A 10 -15.69 -11.69 0.85
N SER A 11 -14.61 -11.65 1.65
CA SER A 11 -14.40 -10.57 2.62
C SER A 11 -13.77 -9.30 2.02
N ARG A 12 -13.00 -9.41 0.92
CA ARG A 12 -12.16 -8.32 0.41
C ARG A 12 -12.57 -7.79 -0.97
N TYR A 13 -13.13 -8.62 -1.85
CA TYR A 13 -13.41 -8.29 -3.25
C TYR A 13 -14.89 -8.29 -3.60
N ALA A 14 -15.65 -9.26 -3.09
CA ALA A 14 -17.04 -9.47 -3.43
C ALA A 14 -17.93 -8.34 -2.89
N ARG A 15 -18.75 -7.77 -3.76
CA ARG A 15 -19.82 -6.85 -3.36
C ARG A 15 -21.05 -7.62 -2.90
N TYR A 16 -21.87 -6.95 -2.11
CA TYR A 16 -23.18 -7.49 -1.74
C TYR A 16 -24.20 -7.15 -2.82
N ARG A 17 -24.87 -8.18 -3.32
CA ARG A 17 -25.98 -8.13 -4.27
C ARG A 17 -27.29 -8.04 -3.49
N GLU A 18 -27.93 -6.86 -3.50
CA GLU A 18 -29.20 -6.64 -2.79
C GLU A 18 -30.35 -7.46 -3.39
N ASP A 19 -30.34 -7.65 -4.72
CA ASP A 19 -31.31 -8.44 -5.49
C ASP A 19 -31.24 -9.94 -5.13
N LEU A 20 -30.04 -10.46 -4.92
CA LEU A 20 -29.81 -11.87 -4.62
C LEU A 20 -29.59 -12.14 -3.11
N LYS A 21 -29.55 -11.09 -2.28
CA LYS A 21 -29.32 -11.16 -0.82
C LYS A 21 -28.04 -11.94 -0.44
N ARG A 22 -27.02 -11.90 -1.30
CA ARG A 22 -25.72 -12.54 -1.10
C ARG A 22 -24.56 -11.68 -1.63
N ARG A 23 -23.35 -12.08 -1.30
CA ARG A 23 -22.16 -11.51 -1.95
C ARG A 23 -21.95 -12.13 -3.33
N GLU A 24 -21.29 -11.37 -4.21
CA GLU A 24 -20.88 -11.82 -5.55
C GLU A 24 -20.08 -13.13 -5.50
N GLU A 25 -20.23 -13.93 -6.55
CA GLU A 25 -19.28 -14.98 -6.91
C GLU A 25 -18.09 -14.40 -7.69
N TRP A 26 -16.98 -15.17 -7.82
CA TRP A 26 -15.77 -14.67 -8.46
C TRP A 26 -16.03 -14.18 -9.88
N GLN A 27 -16.74 -14.97 -10.68
CA GLN A 27 -17.06 -14.59 -12.05
C GLN A 27 -17.91 -13.30 -12.11
N GLU A 28 -18.86 -13.13 -11.22
CA GLU A 28 -19.67 -11.89 -11.16
C GLU A 28 -18.82 -10.65 -10.84
N THR A 29 -17.80 -10.82 -10.01
CA THR A 29 -16.83 -9.73 -9.71
C THR A 29 -15.97 -9.42 -10.92
N VAL A 30 -15.50 -10.44 -11.65
CA VAL A 30 -14.72 -10.29 -12.89
C VAL A 30 -15.56 -9.60 -13.97
N ASP A 31 -16.77 -10.08 -14.20
CA ASP A 31 -17.69 -9.51 -15.21
C ASP A 31 -17.99 -8.05 -14.89
N ARG A 32 -18.30 -7.72 -13.65
CA ARG A 32 -18.52 -6.34 -13.22
C ARG A 32 -17.30 -5.46 -13.51
N TYR A 33 -16.08 -5.94 -13.25
CA TYR A 33 -14.87 -5.18 -13.55
C TYR A 33 -14.68 -5.01 -15.06
N VAL A 34 -14.74 -6.08 -15.81
CA VAL A 34 -14.51 -6.05 -17.27
C VAL A 34 -15.57 -5.17 -17.96
N ASP A 35 -16.85 -5.32 -17.62
CA ASP A 35 -17.94 -4.59 -18.25
C ASP A 35 -17.94 -3.09 -17.91
N ASN A 36 -17.47 -2.70 -16.72
CA ASN A 36 -17.48 -1.29 -16.29
C ASN A 36 -16.12 -0.58 -16.45
N VAL A 37 -15.00 -1.30 -16.54
CA VAL A 37 -13.66 -0.69 -16.59
C VAL A 37 -12.98 -0.95 -17.93
N VAL A 38 -13.02 -2.19 -18.43
CA VAL A 38 -12.28 -2.59 -19.64
C VAL A 38 -13.08 -2.32 -20.91
N ALA A 39 -14.29 -2.87 -21.01
CA ALA A 39 -15.11 -2.81 -22.22
C ALA A 39 -15.51 -1.38 -22.66
N PRO A 40 -15.71 -0.39 -21.76
CA PRO A 40 -15.95 0.99 -22.19
C PRO A 40 -14.74 1.67 -22.86
N VAL A 41 -13.54 1.15 -22.63
CA VAL A 41 -12.27 1.73 -23.09
C VAL A 41 -11.69 0.97 -24.28
N ILE A 42 -11.81 -0.37 -24.28
CA ILE A 42 -11.29 -1.26 -25.32
C ILE A 42 -12.43 -1.69 -26.26
N THR A 43 -12.32 -1.32 -27.53
CA THR A 43 -13.33 -1.68 -28.56
C THR A 43 -13.14 -3.07 -29.15
N ASP A 44 -11.92 -3.61 -29.10
CA ASP A 44 -11.62 -4.98 -29.57
C ASP A 44 -12.15 -6.03 -28.61
N LYS A 45 -13.22 -6.70 -29.01
CA LYS A 45 -13.89 -7.74 -28.22
C LYS A 45 -12.98 -8.93 -27.91
N THR A 46 -12.06 -9.26 -28.79
CA THR A 46 -11.13 -10.39 -28.59
C THR A 46 -10.22 -10.11 -27.40
N THR A 47 -9.62 -8.93 -27.35
CA THR A 47 -8.80 -8.51 -26.20
C THR A 47 -9.63 -8.42 -24.91
N VAL A 48 -10.86 -7.93 -24.96
CA VAL A 48 -11.75 -7.87 -23.78
C VAL A 48 -11.98 -9.27 -23.20
N GLU A 49 -12.27 -10.26 -24.04
CA GLU A 49 -12.51 -11.64 -23.59
C GLU A 49 -11.22 -12.35 -23.15
N GLU A 50 -10.08 -12.04 -23.77
CA GLU A 50 -8.77 -12.53 -23.31
C GLU A 50 -8.47 -12.04 -21.88
N LEU A 51 -8.70 -10.74 -21.61
CA LEU A 51 -8.53 -10.15 -20.28
C LEU A 51 -9.52 -10.75 -19.27
N ARG A 52 -10.80 -10.94 -19.66
CA ARG A 52 -11.82 -11.59 -18.82
C ARG A 52 -11.38 -12.99 -18.41
N THR A 53 -10.93 -13.78 -19.36
CA THR A 53 -10.46 -15.15 -19.14
C THR A 53 -9.25 -15.17 -18.20
N ALA A 54 -8.25 -14.33 -18.45
CA ALA A 54 -7.04 -14.27 -17.65
C ALA A 54 -7.31 -13.86 -16.19
N ILE A 55 -8.23 -12.91 -15.96
CA ILE A 55 -8.63 -12.53 -14.60
C ILE A 55 -9.43 -13.67 -13.95
N SER A 56 -10.37 -14.31 -14.68
CA SER A 56 -11.17 -15.42 -14.17
C SER A 56 -10.30 -16.59 -13.69
N ASN A 57 -9.22 -16.88 -14.43
CA ASN A 57 -8.25 -17.95 -14.12
C ASN A 57 -7.24 -17.55 -13.03
N LEU A 58 -7.23 -16.29 -12.58
CA LEU A 58 -6.18 -15.76 -11.71
C LEU A 58 -4.78 -15.87 -12.34
N ASP A 59 -4.66 -15.63 -13.63
CA ASP A 59 -3.38 -15.46 -14.33
C ASP A 59 -2.84 -14.05 -14.13
N VAL A 60 -3.76 -13.08 -14.13
CA VAL A 60 -3.51 -11.68 -13.78
C VAL A 60 -4.64 -11.15 -12.88
N VAL A 61 -4.31 -10.19 -12.03
CA VAL A 61 -5.30 -9.51 -11.19
C VAL A 61 -5.15 -8.00 -11.37
N PRO A 62 -6.22 -7.28 -11.74
CA PRO A 62 -6.19 -5.83 -11.83
C PRO A 62 -6.03 -5.19 -10.46
N SER A 63 -5.95 -3.86 -10.42
CA SER A 63 -5.97 -3.12 -9.15
C SER A 63 -7.09 -3.65 -8.25
N MET A 64 -6.73 -4.11 -7.05
CA MET A 64 -7.72 -4.52 -6.06
C MET A 64 -8.76 -3.43 -5.83
N ARG A 65 -8.35 -2.15 -5.89
CA ARG A 65 -9.24 -1.02 -5.76
C ARG A 65 -10.22 -0.92 -6.91
N ALA A 66 -9.73 -0.93 -8.14
CA ALA A 66 -10.58 -0.89 -9.33
C ALA A 66 -11.52 -2.11 -9.38
N LEU A 67 -11.00 -3.31 -9.09
CA LEU A 67 -11.81 -4.54 -9.04
C LEU A 67 -12.95 -4.43 -8.01
N MET A 68 -12.68 -3.87 -6.82
CA MET A 68 -13.67 -3.71 -5.76
C MET A 68 -14.67 -2.59 -6.06
N THR A 69 -14.24 -1.49 -6.71
CA THR A 69 -15.03 -0.26 -6.88
C THR A 69 -15.66 -0.12 -8.27
N ALA A 70 -15.33 -0.98 -9.23
CA ALA A 70 -15.86 -0.95 -10.60
C ALA A 70 -17.38 -0.74 -10.66
N GLY A 71 -17.85 0.14 -11.54
CA GLY A 71 -19.22 0.64 -11.64
C GLY A 71 -19.44 1.91 -10.80
N LYS A 72 -20.64 2.13 -10.29
CA LYS A 72 -21.11 3.39 -9.67
C LYS A 72 -20.14 4.08 -8.70
N ALA A 73 -19.32 3.33 -7.98
CA ALA A 73 -18.38 3.90 -7.02
C ALA A 73 -17.19 4.55 -7.74
N LEU A 74 -16.64 3.87 -8.76
CA LEU A 74 -15.54 4.37 -9.56
C LEU A 74 -15.98 5.51 -10.49
N ASP A 75 -17.19 5.41 -11.06
CA ASP A 75 -17.78 6.45 -11.93
C ASP A 75 -18.01 7.77 -11.17
N ARG A 76 -18.33 7.66 -9.87
CA ARG A 76 -18.53 8.84 -9.02
C ARG A 76 -17.21 9.53 -8.69
N ASP A 77 -16.12 8.78 -8.55
CA ASP A 77 -14.83 9.29 -8.10
C ASP A 77 -13.70 8.31 -8.48
N ASN A 78 -12.87 8.74 -9.40
CA ASN A 78 -11.79 7.92 -9.93
C ASN A 78 -10.65 7.68 -8.93
N VAL A 79 -10.51 8.46 -7.86
CA VAL A 79 -9.53 8.18 -6.78
C VAL A 79 -9.74 6.78 -6.21
N ALA A 80 -10.98 6.29 -6.18
CA ALA A 80 -11.32 4.97 -5.69
C ALA A 80 -10.70 3.80 -6.48
N GLY A 81 -10.21 4.03 -7.69
CA GLY A 81 -9.51 3.04 -8.52
C GLY A 81 -8.01 2.92 -8.24
N TYR A 82 -7.42 3.88 -7.53
CA TYR A 82 -5.98 3.94 -7.30
C TYR A 82 -5.56 3.26 -6.01
N ASN A 83 -4.36 2.69 -6.01
CA ASN A 83 -3.79 1.99 -4.86
C ASN A 83 -2.86 2.87 -4.03
N CYS A 84 -2.10 3.73 -4.70
CA CYS A 84 -0.93 4.41 -4.16
C CYS A 84 -0.99 5.90 -4.41
N SER A 85 -0.59 6.69 -3.41
CA SER A 85 -0.44 8.14 -3.51
C SER A 85 0.69 8.64 -2.62
N TYR A 86 1.18 9.83 -2.91
CA TYR A 86 2.16 10.54 -2.07
C TYR A 86 1.91 12.03 -2.13
N LEU A 87 2.06 12.71 -0.98
CA LEU A 87 2.09 14.18 -0.90
C LEU A 87 2.97 14.67 0.27
N PRO A 88 3.67 15.80 0.12
CA PRO A 88 4.23 16.50 1.26
C PRO A 88 3.12 17.23 2.03
N ILE A 89 3.28 17.40 3.35
CA ILE A 89 2.37 18.22 4.15
C ILE A 89 2.90 19.66 4.13
N ASP A 90 2.73 20.32 3.00
CA ASP A 90 3.26 21.65 2.68
C ASP A 90 2.17 22.72 2.52
N HIS A 91 0.92 22.33 2.62
CA HIS A 91 -0.24 23.19 2.42
C HIS A 91 -1.38 22.77 3.34
N PRO A 92 -2.19 23.71 3.90
CA PRO A 92 -3.33 23.36 4.78
C PRO A 92 -4.32 22.36 4.14
N ARG A 93 -4.49 22.39 2.81
CA ARG A 93 -5.31 21.43 2.07
C ARG A 93 -4.77 19.98 2.10
N ALA A 94 -3.51 19.77 2.46
CA ALA A 94 -2.95 18.41 2.54
C ALA A 94 -3.68 17.55 3.58
N PHE A 95 -4.14 18.13 4.68
CA PHE A 95 -4.86 17.40 5.73
C PHE A 95 -6.20 16.84 5.24
N ASP A 96 -7.01 17.63 4.56
CA ASP A 96 -8.31 17.18 4.04
C ASP A 96 -8.16 16.27 2.81
N GLU A 97 -7.14 16.49 1.99
CA GLU A 97 -6.81 15.61 0.87
C GLU A 97 -6.38 14.22 1.34
N VAL A 98 -5.52 14.11 2.37
CA VAL A 98 -5.17 12.82 2.99
C VAL A 98 -6.43 12.10 3.48
N MET A 99 -7.32 12.79 4.20
CA MET A 99 -8.57 12.21 4.67
C MET A 99 -9.41 11.67 3.52
N TYR A 100 -9.60 12.47 2.48
CA TYR A 100 -10.40 12.10 1.31
C TYR A 100 -9.81 10.89 0.57
N ILE A 101 -8.52 10.90 0.29
CA ILE A 101 -7.80 9.83 -0.40
C ILE A 101 -7.90 8.52 0.40
N LEU A 102 -7.67 8.57 1.71
CA LEU A 102 -7.82 7.41 2.59
C LEU A 102 -9.25 6.87 2.61
N MET A 103 -10.27 7.74 2.64
CA MET A 103 -11.68 7.33 2.55
C MET A 103 -12.04 6.73 1.20
N CYS A 104 -11.32 7.04 0.13
CA CYS A 104 -11.42 6.34 -1.15
C CYS A 104 -10.71 4.98 -1.13
N GLY A 105 -9.94 4.70 -0.08
CA GLY A 105 -9.25 3.44 0.16
C GLY A 105 -7.86 3.35 -0.47
N THR A 106 -7.32 4.45 -0.95
CA THR A 106 -5.96 4.58 -1.49
C THR A 106 -4.97 4.74 -0.34
N GLY A 107 -3.83 4.06 -0.39
CA GLY A 107 -2.73 4.23 0.56
C GLY A 107 -2.00 5.55 0.34
N VAL A 108 -1.56 6.20 1.41
CA VAL A 108 -0.92 7.52 1.36
C VAL A 108 0.47 7.48 1.96
N GLY A 109 1.48 7.83 1.15
CA GLY A 109 2.76 8.28 1.65
C GLY A 109 2.74 9.79 1.90
N PHE A 110 3.35 10.23 2.97
CA PHE A 110 3.41 11.67 3.26
C PHE A 110 4.76 12.08 3.84
N SER A 111 5.14 13.34 3.62
CA SER A 111 6.37 13.90 4.18
C SER A 111 6.05 14.93 5.26
N VAL A 112 6.70 14.76 6.41
CA VAL A 112 6.78 15.75 7.49
C VAL A 112 8.19 16.34 7.62
N GLU A 113 8.97 16.25 6.54
CA GLU A 113 10.31 16.83 6.48
C GLU A 113 10.26 18.34 6.71
N ARG A 114 11.26 18.85 7.38
CA ARG A 114 11.32 20.26 7.81
C ARG A 114 11.09 21.25 6.67
N GLN A 115 11.69 20.99 5.51
CA GLN A 115 11.56 21.86 4.33
C GLN A 115 10.12 21.88 3.77
N GLU A 116 9.33 20.83 3.98
CA GLU A 116 7.96 20.75 3.53
C GLU A 116 7.02 21.43 4.54
N ILE A 117 7.08 21.04 5.81
CA ILE A 117 6.20 21.60 6.84
C ILE A 117 6.49 23.08 7.13
N ALA A 118 7.69 23.56 6.80
CA ALA A 118 8.03 25.00 6.90
C ALA A 118 7.18 25.88 5.97
N LYS A 119 6.56 25.31 4.94
CA LYS A 119 5.65 26.02 4.04
C LYS A 119 4.27 26.24 4.64
N LEU A 120 3.90 25.48 5.69
CA LEU A 120 2.65 25.70 6.42
C LEU A 120 2.69 27.03 7.20
N PRO A 121 1.55 27.71 7.36
CA PRO A 121 1.48 28.91 8.19
C PRO A 121 1.78 28.58 9.67
N ALA A 122 2.20 29.58 10.44
CA ALA A 122 2.21 29.49 11.89
C ALA A 122 0.78 29.42 12.40
N VAL A 123 0.57 28.76 13.53
CA VAL A 123 -0.70 28.83 14.25
C VAL A 123 -0.85 30.24 14.83
N ALA A 124 -2.06 30.78 14.83
CA ALA A 124 -2.34 32.10 15.35
C ALA A 124 -1.82 32.27 16.79
N GLU A 125 -1.43 33.50 17.16
CA GLU A 125 -0.90 33.81 18.49
C GLU A 125 -1.95 33.65 19.60
N GLU A 126 -3.24 33.73 19.24
CA GLU A 126 -4.36 33.53 20.14
C GLU A 126 -5.43 32.65 19.48
N MET A 127 -6.13 31.89 20.30
CA MET A 127 -7.24 31.04 19.85
C MET A 127 -8.49 31.35 20.67
N HIS A 128 -9.58 31.72 19.99
CA HIS A 128 -10.85 32.06 20.59
C HIS A 128 -11.96 31.12 20.16
N GLU A 129 -12.79 30.70 21.10
CA GLU A 129 -14.02 29.98 20.78
C GLU A 129 -14.99 30.91 20.04
N THR A 130 -15.66 30.37 19.03
CA THR A 130 -16.59 31.12 18.17
C THR A 130 -17.94 30.42 18.09
N ASP A 131 -18.97 31.20 17.68
CA ASP A 131 -20.30 30.62 17.42
C ASP A 131 -20.44 30.00 16.02
N SER A 132 -19.37 30.00 15.22
CA SER A 132 -19.35 29.32 13.92
C SER A 132 -19.62 27.84 14.10
N ILE A 133 -20.56 27.29 13.34
CA ILE A 133 -20.94 25.88 13.41
C ILE A 133 -20.59 25.20 12.09
N ILE A 134 -19.70 24.19 12.14
CA ILE A 134 -19.39 23.32 11.00
C ILE A 134 -20.46 22.25 10.91
N SER A 135 -21.31 22.28 9.87
CA SER A 135 -22.31 21.24 9.61
C SER A 135 -21.72 20.14 8.74
N VAL A 136 -21.66 18.92 9.27
CA VAL A 136 -21.02 17.80 8.60
C VAL A 136 -22.02 16.99 7.76
N GLY A 137 -21.80 16.93 6.45
CA GLY A 137 -22.60 16.09 5.54
C GLY A 137 -22.24 14.61 5.66
N ASP A 138 -23.24 13.72 5.50
CA ASP A 138 -23.08 12.26 5.56
C ASP A 138 -22.49 11.68 4.26
N SER A 139 -21.27 12.09 3.91
CA SER A 139 -20.53 11.63 2.74
C SER A 139 -19.02 11.82 2.92
N LYS A 140 -18.19 11.15 2.11
CA LYS A 140 -16.74 11.38 2.09
C LYS A 140 -16.39 12.87 1.85
N ILE A 141 -17.04 13.48 0.87
CA ILE A 141 -16.85 14.90 0.56
C ILE A 141 -17.30 15.76 1.75
N GLY A 142 -18.44 15.42 2.37
CA GLY A 142 -18.95 16.12 3.54
C GLY A 142 -17.97 16.11 4.73
N TRP A 143 -17.39 14.95 5.01
CA TRP A 143 -16.39 14.79 6.08
C TRP A 143 -15.10 15.56 5.76
N ALA A 144 -14.56 15.37 4.55
CA ALA A 144 -13.32 16.03 4.14
C ALA A 144 -13.50 17.57 4.08
N SER A 145 -14.63 18.07 3.57
CA SER A 145 -14.94 19.50 3.52
C SER A 145 -15.09 20.11 4.92
N ALA A 146 -15.74 19.40 5.83
CA ALA A 146 -15.86 19.85 7.23
C ALA A 146 -14.50 19.88 7.93
N TYR A 147 -13.65 18.91 7.66
CA TYR A 147 -12.28 18.90 8.20
C TYR A 147 -11.41 20.02 7.61
N ARG A 148 -11.54 20.30 6.32
CA ARG A 148 -10.91 21.45 5.66
C ARG A 148 -11.33 22.78 6.31
N GLU A 149 -12.63 22.94 6.58
CA GLU A 149 -13.17 24.13 7.25
C GLU A 149 -12.60 24.27 8.67
N LEU A 150 -12.54 23.17 9.43
CA LEU A 150 -11.92 23.15 10.76
C LEU A 150 -10.46 23.62 10.71
N ILE A 151 -9.63 23.03 9.83
CA ILE A 151 -8.21 23.40 9.67
C ILE A 151 -8.06 24.88 9.31
N SER A 152 -8.90 25.39 8.40
CA SER A 152 -8.88 26.80 8.00
C SER A 152 -9.22 27.74 9.15
N LEU A 153 -10.24 27.43 9.94
CA LEU A 153 -10.64 28.23 11.11
C LEU A 153 -9.57 28.19 12.21
N LEU A 154 -8.97 27.03 12.47
CA LEU A 154 -7.91 26.89 13.47
C LEU A 154 -6.66 27.71 13.12
N TYR A 155 -6.24 27.71 11.86
CA TYR A 155 -5.15 28.60 11.42
C TYR A 155 -5.49 30.08 11.54
N ALA A 156 -6.78 30.44 11.44
CA ALA A 156 -7.27 31.81 11.68
C ALA A 156 -7.49 32.13 13.17
N GLY A 157 -7.09 31.27 14.10
CA GLY A 157 -7.26 31.47 15.55
C GLY A 157 -8.68 31.23 16.06
N LYS A 158 -9.56 30.61 15.27
CA LYS A 158 -10.97 30.40 15.59
C LYS A 158 -11.25 28.94 15.93
N ILE A 159 -11.85 28.70 17.08
CA ILE A 159 -12.30 27.36 17.49
C ILE A 159 -13.81 27.27 17.24
N PRO A 160 -14.27 26.55 16.20
CA PRO A 160 -15.68 26.43 15.90
C PRO A 160 -16.38 25.38 16.77
N LYS A 161 -17.70 25.43 16.78
CA LYS A 161 -18.56 24.31 17.15
C LYS A 161 -18.81 23.44 15.92
N TRP A 162 -19.34 22.23 16.10
CA TRP A 162 -19.70 21.34 15.00
C TRP A 162 -21.01 20.63 15.23
N ASP A 163 -21.73 20.37 14.15
CA ASP A 163 -22.98 19.63 14.11
C ASP A 163 -22.79 18.33 13.30
N LEU A 164 -22.89 17.20 13.99
CA LEU A 164 -22.76 15.86 13.44
C LEU A 164 -24.12 15.13 13.28
N SER A 165 -25.23 15.84 13.49
CA SER A 165 -26.58 15.23 13.52
C SER A 165 -26.98 14.56 12.21
N LYS A 166 -26.43 15.01 11.09
CA LYS A 166 -26.67 14.43 9.75
C LYS A 166 -25.85 13.16 9.47
N VAL A 167 -24.81 12.87 10.28
CA VAL A 167 -23.97 11.68 10.09
C VAL A 167 -24.72 10.45 10.57
N ARG A 168 -24.83 9.45 9.69
CA ARG A 168 -25.53 8.19 9.99
C ARG A 168 -24.97 7.48 11.22
N PRO A 169 -25.81 6.77 11.98
CA PRO A 169 -25.37 6.07 13.18
C PRO A 169 -24.42 4.91 12.88
N ALA A 170 -23.69 4.50 13.92
CA ALA A 170 -22.80 3.35 13.84
C ALA A 170 -23.56 2.05 13.50
N GLY A 171 -22.94 1.22 12.66
CA GLY A 171 -23.51 -0.07 12.24
C GLY A 171 -24.40 -0.01 11.00
N GLU A 172 -24.81 1.18 10.55
CA GLU A 172 -25.59 1.33 9.32
C GLU A 172 -24.76 0.95 8.08
N ARG A 173 -25.41 0.36 7.09
CA ARG A 173 -24.74 -0.18 5.90
C ARG A 173 -24.27 0.92 4.94
N LEU A 174 -23.03 0.77 4.47
CA LEU A 174 -22.47 1.65 3.43
C LEU A 174 -22.80 1.08 2.03
N LYS A 175 -23.82 1.66 1.36
CA LYS A 175 -24.39 1.13 0.12
C LYS A 175 -23.42 1.13 -1.07
N VAL A 176 -22.49 2.09 -1.16
CA VAL A 176 -21.65 2.31 -2.35
C VAL A 176 -20.32 1.57 -2.25
N PHE A 177 -19.66 1.60 -1.10
CA PHE A 177 -18.33 1.00 -0.88
C PHE A 177 -18.37 -0.34 -0.15
N GLY A 178 -19.53 -0.70 0.40
CA GLY A 178 -19.65 -1.84 1.32
C GLY A 178 -19.10 -1.54 2.71
N GLY A 179 -19.37 -2.42 3.66
CA GLY A 179 -19.03 -2.22 5.08
C GLY A 179 -20.13 -1.50 5.86
N ARG A 180 -19.81 -1.12 7.08
CA ARG A 180 -20.74 -0.45 8.02
C ARG A 180 -20.17 0.89 8.49
N SER A 181 -21.06 1.83 8.78
CA SER A 181 -20.71 3.14 9.35
C SER A 181 -20.08 3.00 10.74
N SER A 182 -19.11 3.81 11.03
CA SER A 182 -18.55 4.01 12.37
C SER A 182 -19.38 4.95 13.24
N GLY A 183 -20.33 5.65 12.64
CA GLY A 183 -21.06 6.73 13.29
C GLY A 183 -20.24 8.03 13.39
N PRO A 184 -20.79 9.06 14.07
CA PRO A 184 -20.15 10.38 14.18
C PRO A 184 -18.98 10.44 15.15
N LYS A 185 -18.93 9.55 16.16
CA LYS A 185 -17.96 9.62 17.27
C LYS A 185 -16.48 9.68 16.83
N PRO A 186 -15.99 8.84 15.91
CA PRO A 186 -14.59 8.91 15.48
C PRO A 186 -14.22 10.26 14.85
N LEU A 187 -15.13 10.86 14.08
CA LEU A 187 -14.91 12.18 13.50
C LEU A 187 -14.88 13.29 14.56
N GLU A 188 -15.76 13.20 15.55
CA GLU A 188 -15.75 14.10 16.71
C GLU A 188 -14.41 14.02 17.46
N ASP A 189 -13.91 12.80 17.69
CA ASP A 189 -12.63 12.59 18.36
C ASP A 189 -11.45 13.14 17.55
N LEU A 190 -11.49 13.06 16.22
CA LEU A 190 -10.52 13.72 15.35
C LEU A 190 -10.56 15.24 15.49
N PHE A 191 -11.76 15.83 15.48
CA PHE A 191 -11.91 17.29 15.61
C PHE A 191 -11.34 17.77 16.95
N LYS A 192 -11.72 17.13 18.06
CA LYS A 192 -11.19 17.43 19.40
C LYS A 192 -9.67 17.26 19.48
N PHE A 193 -9.14 16.19 18.92
CA PHE A 193 -7.69 15.94 18.86
C PHE A 193 -6.96 17.05 18.10
N THR A 194 -7.48 17.43 16.91
CA THR A 194 -6.89 18.48 16.08
C THR A 194 -6.90 19.82 16.79
N VAL A 195 -8.02 20.21 17.41
CA VAL A 195 -8.10 21.43 18.22
C VAL A 195 -7.07 21.42 19.36
N SER A 196 -6.90 20.28 20.04
CA SER A 196 -5.91 20.14 21.11
C SER A 196 -4.48 20.36 20.63
N VAL A 197 -4.13 19.81 19.46
CA VAL A 197 -2.79 20.01 18.86
C VAL A 197 -2.57 21.48 18.49
N PHE A 198 -3.54 22.13 17.87
CA PHE A 198 -3.45 23.55 17.52
C PHE A 198 -3.31 24.43 18.75
N LYS A 199 -4.07 24.18 19.84
CA LYS A 199 -3.92 24.90 21.12
C LYS A 199 -2.51 24.79 21.70
N LYS A 200 -1.85 23.63 21.54
CA LYS A 200 -0.44 23.43 21.99
C LYS A 200 0.57 24.16 21.09
N ALA A 201 0.21 24.47 19.86
CA ALA A 201 1.07 25.08 18.85
C ALA A 201 0.87 26.59 18.68
N VAL A 202 0.08 27.24 19.55
CA VAL A 202 -0.21 28.67 19.51
C VAL A 202 1.08 29.50 19.38
N GLY A 203 1.07 30.48 18.46
CA GLY A 203 2.17 31.41 18.23
C GLY A 203 3.40 30.81 17.51
N ARG A 204 3.34 29.55 17.06
CA ARG A 204 4.45 28.88 16.37
C ARG A 204 3.97 27.97 15.24
N LYS A 205 4.89 27.51 14.44
CA LYS A 205 4.63 26.42 13.50
C LYS A 205 4.54 25.08 14.25
N MET A 206 3.67 24.18 13.75
CA MET A 206 3.61 22.81 14.24
C MET A 206 4.91 22.06 13.96
N THR A 207 5.28 21.19 14.86
CA THR A 207 6.43 20.29 14.70
C THR A 207 6.10 19.12 13.76
N SER A 208 7.12 18.42 13.27
CA SER A 208 6.97 17.20 12.46
C SER A 208 6.12 16.14 13.15
N LEU A 209 6.31 15.93 14.45
CA LEU A 209 5.56 14.93 15.22
C LEU A 209 4.10 15.33 15.43
N GLU A 210 3.81 16.60 15.71
CA GLU A 210 2.43 17.09 15.82
C GLU A 210 1.65 16.90 14.53
N ILE A 211 2.27 17.21 13.38
CA ILE A 211 1.66 16.99 12.06
C ILE A 211 1.48 15.49 11.78
N HIS A 212 2.50 14.68 12.07
CA HIS A 212 2.45 13.23 11.94
C HIS A 212 1.28 12.64 12.76
N ASP A 213 1.11 13.07 14.00
CA ASP A 213 0.05 12.60 14.88
C ASP A 213 -1.35 12.98 14.36
N ILE A 214 -1.51 14.17 13.78
CA ILE A 214 -2.76 14.57 13.11
C ILE A 214 -3.05 13.65 11.93
N ILE A 215 -2.06 13.40 11.05
CA ILE A 215 -2.25 12.51 9.88
C ILE A 215 -2.58 11.08 10.31
N CYS A 216 -1.92 10.56 11.34
CA CYS A 216 -2.24 9.25 11.91
C CYS A 216 -3.65 9.24 12.51
N LYS A 217 -4.08 10.32 13.17
CA LYS A 217 -5.44 10.41 13.71
C LYS A 217 -6.51 10.47 12.62
N ILE A 218 -6.24 11.14 11.51
CA ILE A 218 -7.10 11.09 10.30
C ILE A 218 -7.27 9.64 9.83
N ALA A 219 -6.17 8.89 9.75
CA ALA A 219 -6.21 7.49 9.34
C ALA A 219 -7.01 6.60 10.31
N ASP A 220 -6.92 6.85 11.61
CA ASP A 220 -7.68 6.13 12.64
C ASP A 220 -9.20 6.23 12.40
N VAL A 221 -9.69 7.41 12.06
CA VAL A 221 -11.10 7.65 11.73
C VAL A 221 -11.56 6.82 10.52
N VAL A 222 -10.72 6.73 9.50
CA VAL A 222 -11.03 5.96 8.28
C VAL A 222 -11.06 4.45 8.53
N VAL A 223 -10.18 3.94 9.40
CA VAL A 223 -10.15 2.51 9.78
C VAL A 223 -11.43 2.09 10.47
N VAL A 224 -11.92 2.90 11.39
CA VAL A 224 -13.13 2.60 12.17
C VAL A 224 -14.37 2.60 11.28
N GLY A 225 -14.37 3.36 10.19
CA GLY A 225 -15.48 3.44 9.22
C GLY A 225 -15.72 2.19 8.37
N GLY A 226 -15.06 1.07 8.65
CA GLY A 226 -15.29 -0.20 7.96
C GLY A 226 -14.77 -0.24 6.51
N VAL A 227 -14.18 0.85 6.04
CA VAL A 227 -13.56 0.96 4.74
C VAL A 227 -12.09 0.62 4.89
N ARG A 228 -11.65 -0.57 4.92
CA ARG A 228 -10.25 -1.03 4.87
C ARG A 228 -9.28 -0.37 5.87
N ARG A 229 -8.28 -1.08 6.32
CA ARG A 229 -7.15 -0.52 7.08
C ARG A 229 -6.51 0.60 6.30
N SER A 230 -6.40 1.79 6.89
CA SER A 230 -5.55 2.86 6.38
C SER A 230 -4.11 2.34 6.30
N ALA A 231 -3.45 2.65 5.20
CA ALA A 231 -2.03 2.40 5.05
C ALA A 231 -1.35 3.76 4.86
N LEU A 232 -0.42 4.07 5.76
CA LEU A 232 0.39 5.28 5.73
C LEU A 232 1.88 4.94 5.76
N ILE A 233 2.70 5.77 5.12
CA ILE A 233 4.13 5.88 5.39
C ILE A 233 4.49 7.34 5.58
N SER A 234 5.26 7.61 6.63
CA SER A 234 5.77 8.94 6.96
C SER A 234 7.25 9.05 6.58
N LEU A 235 7.61 10.08 5.86
CA LEU A 235 8.99 10.45 5.56
C LEU A 235 9.41 11.63 6.46
N SER A 236 10.57 11.51 7.10
CA SER A 236 11.13 12.53 7.98
C SER A 236 12.63 12.72 7.76
N ASN A 237 13.16 13.87 8.16
CA ASN A 237 14.61 14.11 8.06
C ASN A 237 15.40 13.17 8.96
N LEU A 238 16.62 12.82 8.52
CA LEU A 238 17.56 12.03 9.29
C LEU A 238 17.82 12.61 10.70
N THR A 239 17.93 13.92 10.79
CA THR A 239 18.22 14.67 12.04
C THR A 239 16.99 14.94 12.92
N ASP A 240 15.82 14.43 12.55
CA ASP A 240 14.61 14.63 13.33
C ASP A 240 14.52 13.65 14.50
N GLU A 241 14.98 14.08 15.67
CA GLU A 241 14.97 13.28 16.91
C GLU A 241 13.55 12.97 17.41
N ARG A 242 12.56 13.84 17.16
CA ARG A 242 11.17 13.58 17.54
C ARG A 242 10.61 12.41 16.76
N MET A 243 10.85 12.40 15.43
CA MET A 243 10.40 11.30 14.57
C MET A 243 11.21 10.00 14.81
N ARG A 244 12.51 10.10 15.13
CA ARG A 244 13.32 8.93 15.52
C ARG A 244 12.74 8.23 16.73
N ASN A 245 12.27 8.97 17.72
CA ASN A 245 11.77 8.45 19.00
C ASN A 245 10.24 8.32 19.04
N ALA A 246 9.53 8.56 17.96
CA ALA A 246 8.06 8.59 17.92
C ALA A 246 7.40 7.28 18.39
N LYS A 247 8.10 6.16 18.23
CA LYS A 247 7.62 4.82 18.62
C LYS A 247 8.60 4.12 19.58
N ASN A 248 9.18 4.87 20.50
CA ASN A 248 9.99 4.31 21.57
C ASN A 248 9.13 3.98 22.80
N GLY A 249 9.55 2.96 23.58
CA GLY A 249 8.84 2.54 24.79
C GLY A 249 7.44 2.00 24.51
N GLN A 250 6.50 2.26 25.40
CA GLN A 250 5.10 1.80 25.32
C GLN A 250 4.19 2.83 24.62
N TRP A 251 4.66 3.43 23.53
CA TRP A 251 3.97 4.49 22.78
C TRP A 251 2.50 4.15 22.40
N TRP A 252 2.16 2.88 22.24
CA TRP A 252 0.80 2.41 21.88
C TRP A 252 -0.24 2.66 22.96
N LEU A 253 0.15 2.92 24.21
CA LEU A 253 -0.77 3.23 25.32
C LEU A 253 -1.30 4.66 25.23
N GLU A 254 -0.46 5.63 24.84
CA GLU A 254 -0.81 7.06 24.81
C GLU A 254 -1.09 7.53 23.37
N ASP A 255 -0.29 7.09 22.42
CA ASP A 255 -0.27 7.55 21.01
C ASP A 255 -0.61 6.42 20.04
N GLY A 256 -1.59 5.59 20.36
CA GLY A 256 -1.97 4.38 19.60
C GLY A 256 -2.26 4.64 18.11
N GLN A 257 -2.65 5.85 17.71
CA GLN A 257 -2.84 6.25 16.30
C GLN A 257 -1.54 6.11 15.47
N ARG A 258 -0.35 6.22 16.07
CA ARG A 258 0.96 6.07 15.39
C ARG A 258 1.15 4.68 14.78
N ALA A 259 0.40 3.66 15.24
CA ALA A 259 0.39 2.33 14.64
C ALA A 259 -0.08 2.30 13.18
N LEU A 260 -0.71 3.37 12.70
CA LEU A 260 -1.28 3.45 11.35
C LEU A 260 -0.28 3.91 10.29
N ALA A 261 0.88 4.43 10.69
CA ALA A 261 1.95 4.82 9.78
C ALA A 261 3.22 3.99 10.01
N ASN A 262 3.86 3.54 8.92
CA ASN A 262 5.25 3.15 8.95
C ASN A 262 6.10 4.42 8.92
N ASN A 263 7.16 4.50 9.70
CA ASN A 263 8.05 5.66 9.72
C ASN A 263 9.36 5.33 9.03
N SER A 264 9.78 6.20 8.10
CA SER A 264 11.06 6.07 7.37
C SER A 264 11.84 7.37 7.37
N VAL A 265 13.16 7.25 7.33
CA VAL A 265 14.05 8.37 7.05
C VAL A 265 14.09 8.61 5.56
N ALA A 266 13.94 9.87 5.13
CA ALA A 266 14.22 10.28 3.76
C ALA A 266 15.69 10.75 3.67
N TYR A 267 16.54 9.88 3.11
CA TYR A 267 17.94 10.22 2.89
C TYR A 267 18.11 11.04 1.61
N THR A 268 18.79 12.16 1.71
CA THR A 268 19.13 13.04 0.59
C THR A 268 20.57 12.89 0.13
N GLU A 269 21.37 12.11 0.86
CA GLU A 269 22.74 11.73 0.56
C GLU A 269 23.10 10.45 1.33
N LYS A 270 24.21 9.79 0.98
CA LYS A 270 24.75 8.70 1.77
C LYS A 270 25.25 9.28 3.11
N PRO A 271 24.77 8.82 4.26
CA PRO A 271 25.20 9.33 5.54
C PRO A 271 26.66 8.92 5.82
N ASP A 272 27.37 9.68 6.65
CA ASP A 272 28.64 9.17 7.20
C ASP A 272 28.43 7.93 8.07
N VAL A 273 29.49 7.13 8.26
CA VAL A 273 29.43 5.84 8.97
C VAL A 273 28.86 5.99 10.38
N GLY A 274 29.25 7.06 11.11
CA GLY A 274 28.81 7.26 12.49
C GLY A 274 27.31 7.51 12.58
N ILE A 275 26.76 8.32 11.69
CA ILE A 275 25.32 8.60 11.61
C ILE A 275 24.56 7.33 11.19
N PHE A 276 25.08 6.61 10.18
CA PHE A 276 24.46 5.35 9.75
C PHE A 276 24.39 4.32 10.87
N LEU A 277 25.49 4.12 11.60
CA LEU A 277 25.54 3.18 12.74
C LEU A 277 24.56 3.57 13.85
N LYS A 278 24.37 4.86 14.12
CA LYS A 278 23.38 5.33 15.10
C LYS A 278 21.96 4.98 14.67
N GLU A 279 21.58 5.21 13.41
CA GLU A 279 20.25 4.82 12.88
C GLU A 279 20.08 3.30 12.86
N TRP A 280 21.10 2.57 12.44
CA TRP A 280 21.07 1.11 12.38
C TRP A 280 20.90 0.48 13.76
N HIS A 281 21.58 1.02 14.75
CA HIS A 281 21.42 0.60 16.14
C HIS A 281 20.01 0.89 16.68
N THR A 282 19.49 2.08 16.41
CA THR A 282 18.12 2.44 16.80
C THR A 282 17.08 1.51 16.15
N LEU A 283 17.26 1.18 14.88
CA LEU A 283 16.41 0.23 14.15
C LEU A 283 16.46 -1.16 14.80
N TYR A 284 17.66 -1.66 15.15
CA TYR A 284 17.84 -2.94 15.83
C TYR A 284 17.13 -2.95 17.21
N GLU A 285 17.33 -1.92 18.03
CA GLU A 285 16.74 -1.83 19.36
C GLU A 285 15.21 -1.68 19.34
N SER A 286 14.67 -1.03 18.32
CA SER A 286 13.21 -0.79 18.20
C SER A 286 12.40 -2.08 18.11
N ARG A 287 12.99 -3.16 17.60
CA ARG A 287 12.32 -4.46 17.35
C ARG A 287 11.04 -4.35 16.48
N SER A 288 10.76 -3.16 15.98
CA SER A 288 9.54 -2.83 15.21
C SER A 288 9.80 -2.58 13.72
N GLY A 289 11.07 -2.56 13.30
CA GLY A 289 11.46 -2.25 11.93
C GLY A 289 11.45 -0.75 11.61
N GLU A 290 11.43 0.11 12.60
CA GLU A 290 11.38 1.56 12.39
C GLU A 290 12.62 2.27 12.99
N ARG A 291 13.14 3.30 12.34
CA ARG A 291 12.69 3.86 11.05
C ARG A 291 13.27 3.06 9.89
N GLY A 292 12.43 2.82 8.88
CA GLY A 292 12.88 2.26 7.60
C GLY A 292 13.74 3.23 6.80
N ILE A 293 14.32 2.74 5.71
CA ILE A 293 15.16 3.52 4.79
C ILE A 293 14.34 3.90 3.56
N PHE A 294 14.34 5.19 3.22
CA PHE A 294 13.94 5.70 1.91
C PHE A 294 15.05 6.61 1.38
N ASN A 295 15.80 6.17 0.38
CA ASN A 295 16.86 6.94 -0.25
C ASN A 295 16.33 7.71 -1.46
N ARG A 296 16.10 9.00 -1.28
CA ARG A 296 15.55 9.87 -2.33
C ARG A 296 16.49 10.02 -3.53
N VAL A 297 17.79 10.01 -3.31
CA VAL A 297 18.77 10.09 -4.40
C VAL A 297 18.70 8.85 -5.28
N ALA A 298 18.68 7.67 -4.66
CA ALA A 298 18.52 6.42 -5.39
C ALA A 298 17.14 6.34 -6.08
N ALA A 299 16.06 6.82 -5.44
CA ALA A 299 14.73 6.91 -6.03
C ALA A 299 14.73 7.81 -7.27
N THR A 300 15.37 8.97 -7.21
CA THR A 300 15.51 9.89 -8.34
C THR A 300 16.28 9.23 -9.48
N ARG A 301 17.44 8.63 -9.22
CA ARG A 301 18.20 7.89 -10.24
C ARG A 301 17.35 6.77 -10.87
N GLN A 302 16.64 6.01 -10.06
CA GLN A 302 15.77 4.91 -10.52
C GLN A 302 14.67 5.42 -11.44
N SER A 303 14.00 6.53 -11.07
CA SER A 303 12.93 7.10 -11.89
C SER A 303 13.40 7.62 -13.23
N LEU A 304 14.66 8.03 -13.35
CA LEU A 304 15.24 8.53 -14.61
C LEU A 304 15.68 7.41 -15.56
N LYS A 305 15.85 6.17 -15.08
CA LYS A 305 16.29 5.04 -15.93
C LYS A 305 15.33 4.77 -17.10
N SER A 306 14.05 5.02 -16.93
CA SER A 306 13.06 4.82 -18.00
C SER A 306 13.21 5.79 -19.17
N GLY A 307 13.88 6.93 -18.97
CA GLY A 307 14.00 8.01 -19.97
C GLY A 307 12.69 8.72 -20.28
N ARG A 308 11.61 8.40 -19.57
CA ARG A 308 10.25 8.92 -19.81
C ARG A 308 9.74 9.82 -18.69
N ARG A 309 10.55 10.05 -17.66
CA ARG A 309 10.13 10.78 -16.47
C ARG A 309 10.81 12.14 -16.40
N GLU A 310 10.04 13.17 -16.04
CA GLU A 310 10.54 14.52 -15.86
C GLU A 310 11.43 14.63 -14.60
N THR A 311 12.41 15.51 -14.65
CA THR A 311 13.33 15.78 -13.53
C THR A 311 12.90 16.97 -12.69
N LYS A 312 12.05 17.82 -13.26
CA LYS A 312 11.58 19.07 -12.65
C LYS A 312 10.07 19.21 -12.76
N GLN A 313 9.49 19.90 -11.81
CA GLN A 313 8.11 20.37 -11.85
C GLN A 313 8.15 21.91 -11.82
N GLY A 314 7.94 22.53 -12.99
CA GLY A 314 8.31 23.94 -13.18
C GLY A 314 9.83 24.10 -13.11
N ASP A 315 10.31 25.06 -12.35
CA ASP A 315 11.74 25.31 -12.16
C ASP A 315 12.40 24.48 -11.06
N GLU A 316 11.60 23.83 -10.22
CA GLU A 316 12.07 23.08 -9.05
C GLU A 316 12.33 21.60 -9.36
N PRO A 317 13.42 21.01 -8.81
CA PRO A 317 13.64 19.56 -8.87
C PRO A 317 12.51 18.79 -8.19
N ILE A 318 12.10 17.67 -8.80
CA ILE A 318 11.06 16.82 -8.19
C ILE A 318 11.63 16.13 -6.95
N SER A 319 11.02 16.41 -5.79
CA SER A 319 11.28 15.71 -4.53
C SER A 319 10.44 14.44 -4.45
N TYR A 320 10.97 13.35 -5.04
CA TYR A 320 10.26 12.08 -5.04
C TYR A 320 10.02 11.53 -3.62
N GLY A 321 8.86 10.91 -3.43
CA GLY A 321 8.49 10.12 -2.26
C GLY A 321 8.02 8.74 -2.67
N THR A 322 7.30 8.07 -1.78
CA THR A 322 6.83 6.71 -1.99
C THR A 322 5.45 6.47 -1.38
N ASN A 323 4.79 5.42 -1.83
CA ASN A 323 3.56 4.91 -1.23
C ASN A 323 3.85 4.08 0.04
N PRO A 324 2.83 3.71 0.83
CA PRO A 324 3.01 3.03 2.13
C PRO A 324 3.85 1.76 2.11
N CYS A 325 3.84 1.02 1.02
CA CYS A 325 4.58 -0.23 0.90
C CYS A 325 5.96 -0.07 0.25
N GLY A 326 6.29 1.12 -0.26
CA GLY A 326 7.62 1.44 -0.78
C GLY A 326 7.92 0.96 -2.20
N GLU A 327 6.95 0.34 -2.89
CA GLU A 327 7.17 -0.17 -4.26
C GLU A 327 7.07 0.89 -5.34
N ILE A 328 6.39 2.01 -5.12
CA ILE A 328 6.15 3.04 -6.13
C ILE A 328 6.89 4.33 -5.78
N ILE A 329 7.67 4.83 -6.72
CA ILE A 329 8.32 6.14 -6.64
C ILE A 329 7.34 7.17 -7.19
N LEU A 330 6.93 8.13 -6.36
CA LEU A 330 5.89 9.10 -6.65
C LEU A 330 6.43 10.52 -6.54
N ARG A 331 6.06 11.38 -7.48
CA ARG A 331 6.23 12.82 -7.32
C ARG A 331 5.18 13.38 -6.34
N PRO A 332 5.39 14.58 -5.77
CA PRO A 332 4.38 15.24 -4.94
C PRO A 332 3.02 15.31 -5.62
N ASN A 333 1.95 14.97 -4.89
CA ASN A 333 0.57 14.91 -5.41
C ASN A 333 0.42 13.94 -6.60
N GLY A 334 1.05 12.78 -6.52
CA GLY A 334 1.00 11.73 -7.53
C GLY A 334 0.19 10.52 -7.10
N PHE A 335 -0.41 9.86 -8.09
CA PHE A 335 -1.11 8.58 -7.96
C PHE A 335 -0.47 7.50 -8.82
N CYS A 336 -0.60 6.25 -8.38
CA CYS A 336 -0.28 5.08 -9.19
C CYS A 336 -1.33 3.99 -9.01
N ASN A 337 -1.67 3.31 -10.10
CA ASN A 337 -2.47 2.09 -10.05
C ASN A 337 -1.60 0.85 -10.18
N LEU A 338 -2.06 -0.26 -9.62
CA LEU A 338 -1.33 -1.53 -9.60
C LEU A 338 -2.10 -2.61 -10.37
N SER A 339 -1.36 -3.51 -11.00
CA SER A 339 -1.85 -4.80 -11.50
C SER A 339 -0.82 -5.88 -11.16
N GLU A 340 -1.25 -7.13 -11.07
CA GLU A 340 -0.39 -8.23 -10.64
C GLU A 340 -0.43 -9.39 -11.62
N VAL A 341 0.74 -9.88 -11.99
CA VAL A 341 0.97 -11.17 -12.63
C VAL A 341 1.05 -12.23 -11.55
N ILE A 342 0.31 -13.33 -11.71
CA ILE A 342 0.39 -14.49 -10.81
C ILE A 342 1.30 -15.53 -11.46
N ALA A 343 2.52 -15.63 -10.94
CA ALA A 343 3.44 -16.66 -11.35
C ALA A 343 3.06 -18.01 -10.72
N ARG A 344 3.08 -19.05 -11.52
CA ARG A 344 2.85 -20.44 -11.11
C ARG A 344 4.11 -21.26 -11.27
N PRO A 345 4.29 -22.35 -10.51
CA PRO A 345 5.46 -23.22 -10.65
C PRO A 345 5.70 -23.73 -12.08
N THR A 346 4.63 -23.89 -12.85
CA THR A 346 4.65 -24.43 -14.22
C THR A 346 4.79 -23.39 -15.31
N ASP A 347 4.80 -22.09 -14.98
CA ASP A 347 4.93 -21.03 -15.98
C ASP A 347 6.35 -21.01 -16.57
N GLY A 348 6.44 -21.08 -17.89
CA GLY A 348 7.64 -20.77 -18.65
C GLY A 348 7.73 -19.27 -18.97
N LEU A 349 8.84 -18.86 -19.58
CA LEU A 349 9.12 -17.46 -19.88
C LEU A 349 8.05 -16.82 -20.80
N GLU A 350 7.60 -17.55 -21.82
CA GLU A 350 6.56 -17.09 -22.75
C GLU A 350 5.19 -16.93 -22.06
N THR A 351 4.84 -17.85 -21.16
CA THR A 351 3.60 -17.74 -20.37
C THR A 351 3.65 -16.52 -19.46
N LEU A 352 4.79 -16.30 -18.78
CA LEU A 352 5.01 -15.11 -17.97
C LEU A 352 4.95 -13.84 -18.80
N ALA A 353 5.55 -13.81 -20.00
CA ALA A 353 5.52 -12.67 -20.90
C ALA A 353 4.08 -12.32 -21.32
N ASN A 354 3.25 -13.32 -21.65
CA ASN A 354 1.85 -13.07 -21.96
C ASN A 354 1.06 -12.52 -20.76
N LYS A 355 1.29 -13.05 -19.56
CA LYS A 355 0.68 -12.53 -18.33
C LYS A 355 1.12 -11.08 -18.05
N VAL A 356 2.39 -10.74 -18.27
CA VAL A 356 2.92 -9.37 -18.16
C VAL A 356 2.22 -8.44 -19.15
N ARG A 357 2.07 -8.87 -20.41
CA ARG A 357 1.33 -8.12 -21.43
C ARG A 357 -0.09 -7.81 -20.97
N LEU A 358 -0.83 -8.79 -20.51
CA LEU A 358 -2.23 -8.63 -20.07
C LEU A 358 -2.33 -7.72 -18.84
N ALA A 359 -1.48 -7.90 -17.84
CA ALA A 359 -1.43 -7.05 -16.65
C ALA A 359 -1.09 -5.58 -17.01
N THR A 360 -0.23 -5.37 -18.01
CA THR A 360 0.11 -4.03 -18.50
C THR A 360 -1.04 -3.37 -19.23
N ILE A 361 -1.81 -4.11 -20.03
CA ILE A 361 -3.03 -3.59 -20.66
C ILE A 361 -4.02 -3.12 -19.60
N LEU A 362 -4.27 -3.94 -18.57
CA LEU A 362 -5.16 -3.58 -17.46
C LEU A 362 -4.70 -2.28 -16.76
N GLY A 363 -3.41 -2.18 -16.45
CA GLY A 363 -2.84 -0.98 -15.83
C GLY A 363 -3.00 0.26 -16.72
N THR A 364 -2.74 0.13 -18.03
CA THR A 364 -2.86 1.23 -18.99
C THR A 364 -4.31 1.72 -19.09
N VAL A 365 -5.27 0.81 -19.14
CA VAL A 365 -6.71 1.15 -19.07
C VAL A 365 -7.06 1.88 -17.79
N GLN A 366 -6.62 1.35 -16.63
CA GLN A 366 -6.88 1.97 -15.32
C GLN A 366 -6.27 3.39 -15.21
N SER A 367 -5.17 3.68 -15.89
CA SER A 367 -4.54 5.01 -15.89
C SER A 367 -5.36 6.09 -16.62
N THR A 368 -6.42 5.72 -17.34
CA THR A 368 -7.34 6.68 -17.98
C THR A 368 -8.29 7.35 -16.98
N TYR A 369 -8.46 6.79 -15.80
CA TYR A 369 -9.34 7.32 -14.76
C TYR A 369 -8.69 8.49 -14.01
N THR A 370 -8.97 9.73 -14.42
CA THR A 370 -8.34 10.95 -13.89
C THR A 370 -9.32 12.01 -13.39
N ASP A 371 -10.61 11.69 -13.25
CA ASP A 371 -11.62 12.60 -12.68
C ASP A 371 -11.54 12.61 -11.13
N PHE A 372 -10.75 13.53 -10.59
CA PHE A 372 -10.52 13.71 -9.15
C PHE A 372 -11.23 14.99 -8.64
N ARG A 373 -12.54 14.92 -8.50
CA ARG A 373 -13.43 16.09 -8.30
C ARG A 373 -13.15 16.90 -7.04
N TYR A 374 -12.71 16.26 -5.96
CA TYR A 374 -12.48 16.91 -4.67
C TYR A 374 -11.07 17.50 -4.54
N LEU A 375 -10.09 16.84 -5.12
CA LEU A 375 -8.69 17.17 -4.94
C LEU A 375 -8.27 18.43 -5.72
N ARG A 376 -7.16 19.05 -5.30
CA ARG A 376 -6.53 20.14 -6.08
C ARG A 376 -6.20 19.65 -7.49
N SER A 377 -6.29 20.54 -8.48
CA SER A 377 -6.06 20.23 -9.91
C SER A 377 -4.68 19.64 -10.21
N ILE A 378 -3.69 19.88 -9.36
CA ILE A 378 -2.34 19.32 -9.48
C ILE A 378 -2.35 17.79 -9.51
N TRP A 379 -3.22 17.13 -8.76
CA TRP A 379 -3.36 15.67 -8.74
C TRP A 379 -3.76 15.11 -10.10
N ARG A 380 -4.76 15.73 -10.73
CA ARG A 380 -5.22 15.34 -12.07
C ARG A 380 -4.12 15.56 -13.10
N ARG A 381 -3.52 16.76 -13.12
CA ARG A 381 -2.43 17.09 -14.05
C ARG A 381 -1.29 16.07 -13.93
N ASN A 382 -0.84 15.76 -12.72
CA ASN A 382 0.23 14.81 -12.48
C ASN A 382 -0.12 13.40 -12.96
N ALA A 383 -1.35 12.94 -12.72
CA ALA A 383 -1.82 11.63 -13.18
C ALA A 383 -1.90 11.55 -14.71
N GLU A 384 -2.35 12.62 -15.38
CA GLU A 384 -2.45 12.68 -16.85
C GLU A 384 -1.07 12.78 -17.51
N GLU A 385 -0.13 13.50 -16.92
CA GLU A 385 1.24 13.59 -17.42
C GLU A 385 2.00 12.27 -17.28
N GLU A 386 1.99 11.65 -16.10
CA GLU A 386 2.82 10.47 -15.82
C GLU A 386 2.13 9.13 -16.13
N ARG A 387 0.81 9.01 -16.07
CA ARG A 387 0.07 7.76 -16.31
C ARG A 387 0.70 6.55 -15.61
N LEU A 388 1.16 6.70 -14.36
CA LEU A 388 1.97 5.70 -13.67
C LEU A 388 1.25 4.36 -13.53
N LEU A 389 1.98 3.30 -13.82
CA LEU A 389 1.61 1.91 -13.57
C LEU A 389 2.53 1.29 -12.54
N GLY A 390 2.01 0.26 -11.87
CA GLY A 390 2.77 -0.65 -11.05
C GLY A 390 2.42 -2.09 -11.43
N VAL A 391 2.95 -2.57 -12.56
CA VAL A 391 2.83 -3.97 -12.97
C VAL A 391 3.79 -4.78 -12.11
N SER A 392 3.24 -5.66 -11.28
CA SER A 392 3.98 -6.45 -10.30
C SER A 392 3.89 -7.94 -10.63
N ILE A 393 4.89 -8.71 -10.18
CA ILE A 393 4.86 -10.17 -10.20
C ILE A 393 4.72 -10.65 -8.75
N THR A 394 3.81 -11.60 -8.51
CA THR A 394 3.67 -12.32 -7.23
C THR A 394 3.79 -13.81 -7.45
N GLY A 395 4.18 -14.59 -6.44
CA GLY A 395 4.56 -16.00 -6.62
C GLY A 395 6.00 -16.18 -7.11
N ILE A 396 6.85 -15.17 -6.92
CA ILE A 396 8.25 -15.20 -7.38
C ILE A 396 8.98 -16.41 -6.80
N MET A 397 8.83 -16.64 -5.50
CA MET A 397 9.50 -17.74 -4.79
C MET A 397 8.89 -19.13 -5.05
N ASP A 398 7.84 -19.20 -5.86
CA ASP A 398 7.21 -20.46 -6.28
C ASP A 398 7.69 -20.92 -7.66
N ASN A 399 8.34 -20.04 -8.44
CA ASN A 399 8.77 -20.32 -9.82
C ASN A 399 10.29 -20.12 -9.98
N GLU A 400 11.01 -21.17 -10.31
CA GLU A 400 12.48 -21.17 -10.38
C GLU A 400 13.06 -20.15 -11.37
N LEU A 401 12.36 -19.86 -12.49
CA LEU A 401 12.77 -18.84 -13.48
C LEU A 401 12.83 -17.42 -12.91
N LEU A 402 12.20 -17.19 -11.74
CA LEU A 402 12.03 -15.87 -11.15
C LEU A 402 12.92 -15.62 -9.93
N TYR A 403 13.65 -16.62 -9.43
CA TYR A 403 14.52 -16.39 -8.27
C TYR A 403 15.93 -16.97 -8.38
N LYS A 404 16.24 -17.72 -9.45
CA LYS A 404 17.60 -18.26 -9.66
C LYS A 404 17.96 -18.35 -11.13
N ASP A 405 19.26 -18.43 -11.40
CA ASP A 405 19.76 -18.82 -12.72
C ASP A 405 19.46 -20.32 -12.96
N ILE A 406 18.96 -20.66 -14.12
CA ILE A 406 18.64 -22.04 -14.46
C ILE A 406 19.64 -22.58 -15.47
N ASN A 407 20.36 -23.63 -15.08
CA ASN A 407 21.08 -24.47 -15.99
C ASN A 407 20.08 -25.44 -16.64
N ASN A 408 19.79 -25.26 -17.91
CA ASN A 408 18.96 -26.18 -18.67
C ASN A 408 19.80 -27.45 -18.99
N VAL A 409 19.93 -28.35 -18.01
CA VAL A 409 20.62 -29.63 -18.15
C VAL A 409 19.62 -30.70 -18.53
N SER A 410 19.25 -30.71 -19.79
CA SER A 410 18.70 -31.90 -20.44
C SER A 410 19.50 -32.15 -21.72
N GLY A 411 20.62 -32.84 -21.61
CA GLY A 411 21.25 -33.63 -22.69
C GLY A 411 21.61 -32.96 -24.01
N GLY A 412 21.87 -31.66 -24.06
CA GLY A 412 22.27 -30.98 -25.28
C GLY A 412 22.44 -29.52 -25.05
N GLY A 413 23.64 -29.05 -24.81
CA GLY A 413 24.24 -27.71 -24.85
C GLY A 413 23.36 -26.46 -24.89
N THR A 414 22.29 -26.38 -24.11
CA THR A 414 21.41 -25.22 -24.04
C THR A 414 22.00 -24.15 -23.10
N PRO A 415 21.99 -22.88 -23.49
CA PRO A 415 22.61 -21.81 -22.70
C PRO A 415 21.91 -21.63 -21.35
N LEU A 416 22.71 -21.26 -20.33
CA LEU A 416 22.25 -20.82 -19.02
C LEU A 416 21.21 -19.69 -19.18
N VAL A 417 20.01 -19.90 -18.68
CA VAL A 417 19.00 -18.84 -18.60
C VAL A 417 19.30 -18.01 -17.35
N LYS A 418 19.84 -16.83 -17.55
CA LYS A 418 20.16 -15.90 -16.47
C LYS A 418 18.91 -15.15 -16.01
N LEU A 419 18.73 -15.05 -14.70
CA LEU A 419 17.60 -14.37 -14.07
C LEU A 419 17.48 -12.89 -14.52
N ASP A 420 18.58 -12.17 -14.54
CA ASP A 420 18.60 -10.77 -14.96
C ASP A 420 18.08 -10.58 -16.39
N LYS A 421 18.47 -11.47 -17.32
CA LYS A 421 18.04 -11.42 -18.73
C LYS A 421 16.58 -11.77 -18.91
N SER A 422 16.08 -12.75 -18.16
CA SER A 422 14.64 -13.06 -18.15
C SER A 422 13.81 -11.87 -17.64
N LEU A 423 14.26 -11.23 -16.59
CA LEU A 423 13.58 -10.05 -16.02
C LEU A 423 13.65 -8.83 -16.95
N GLU A 424 14.78 -8.59 -17.61
CA GLU A 424 14.92 -7.53 -18.62
C GLU A 424 13.97 -7.75 -19.79
N TYR A 425 13.85 -8.99 -20.29
CA TYR A 425 12.91 -9.36 -21.35
C TYR A 425 11.45 -9.10 -20.92
N LEU A 426 11.06 -9.55 -19.73
CA LEU A 426 9.70 -9.33 -19.22
C LEU A 426 9.41 -7.83 -19.02
N ARG A 427 10.38 -7.03 -18.57
CA ARG A 427 10.24 -5.57 -18.47
C ARG A 427 10.01 -4.96 -19.86
N GLU A 428 10.78 -5.37 -20.86
CA GLU A 428 10.64 -4.86 -22.22
C GLU A 428 9.24 -5.18 -22.79
N VAL A 429 8.71 -6.38 -22.55
CA VAL A 429 7.32 -6.73 -22.89
C VAL A 429 6.33 -5.73 -22.27
N ALA A 430 6.49 -5.38 -21.00
CA ALA A 430 5.63 -4.40 -20.33
C ALA A 430 5.76 -3.00 -20.97
N VAL A 431 6.98 -2.55 -21.24
CA VAL A 431 7.24 -1.22 -21.84
C VAL A 431 6.64 -1.11 -23.24
N GLN A 432 6.85 -2.12 -24.09
CA GLN A 432 6.29 -2.12 -25.46
C GLN A 432 4.77 -2.22 -25.45
N THR A 433 4.21 -3.07 -24.60
CA THR A 433 2.76 -3.18 -24.44
C THR A 433 2.13 -1.84 -24.00
N ASN A 434 2.72 -1.17 -23.03
CA ASN A 434 2.22 0.14 -22.59
C ASN A 434 2.34 1.20 -23.69
N LYS A 435 3.45 1.21 -24.43
CA LYS A 435 3.65 2.12 -25.55
C LYS A 435 2.55 1.96 -26.63
N GLU A 436 2.29 0.70 -27.01
CA GLU A 436 1.24 0.37 -27.99
C GLU A 436 -0.15 0.79 -27.50
N TRP A 437 -0.52 0.44 -26.26
CA TRP A 437 -1.84 0.71 -25.73
C TRP A 437 -2.04 2.18 -25.37
N ALA A 438 -1.01 2.89 -24.91
CA ALA A 438 -1.08 4.34 -24.72
C ALA A 438 -1.38 5.05 -26.05
N TYR A 439 -0.72 4.62 -27.14
CA TYR A 439 -0.99 5.13 -28.47
C TYR A 439 -2.44 4.85 -28.92
N LYS A 440 -2.93 3.61 -28.76
CA LYS A 440 -4.31 3.22 -29.10
C LYS A 440 -5.35 4.03 -28.31
N LEU A 441 -5.05 4.37 -27.06
CA LEU A 441 -5.95 5.12 -26.17
C LEU A 441 -5.79 6.65 -26.28
N GLY A 442 -4.82 7.14 -27.06
CA GLY A 442 -4.56 8.57 -27.21
C GLY A 442 -4.08 9.25 -25.93
N ILE A 443 -3.34 8.53 -25.09
CA ILE A 443 -2.78 9.04 -23.83
C ILE A 443 -1.24 8.98 -23.84
N ASN A 444 -0.60 9.67 -22.89
CA ASN A 444 0.84 9.58 -22.73
C ASN A 444 1.26 8.15 -22.39
N GLN A 445 2.42 7.72 -22.90
CA GLN A 445 3.09 6.52 -22.40
C GLN A 445 3.41 6.71 -20.93
N SER A 446 3.24 5.66 -20.13
CA SER A 446 3.50 5.72 -18.69
C SER A 446 4.97 6.04 -18.39
N ALA A 447 5.17 6.98 -17.49
CA ALA A 447 6.51 7.43 -17.10
C ALA A 447 7.31 6.34 -16.36
N ALA A 448 6.61 5.45 -15.66
CA ALA A 448 7.16 4.23 -15.08
C ALA A 448 6.07 3.14 -15.00
N ILE A 449 6.46 1.85 -15.15
CA ILE A 449 5.52 0.76 -15.41
C ILE A 449 5.66 -0.37 -14.41
N THR A 450 6.87 -0.83 -14.09
CA THR A 450 7.10 -2.10 -13.39
C THR A 450 7.57 -1.90 -11.94
N CYS A 451 7.12 -2.78 -11.05
CA CYS A 451 7.50 -2.80 -9.65
C CYS A 451 7.40 -4.24 -9.08
N VAL A 452 7.77 -4.43 -7.83
CA VAL A 452 7.36 -5.61 -7.07
C VAL A 452 6.62 -5.16 -5.82
N LYS A 453 5.34 -5.50 -5.76
CA LYS A 453 4.44 -5.23 -4.65
C LYS A 453 4.55 -6.35 -3.59
N PRO A 454 4.36 -6.07 -2.30
CA PRO A 454 4.36 -7.11 -1.26
C PRO A 454 3.13 -8.05 -1.32
N SER A 455 2.15 -7.77 -2.17
CA SER A 455 1.02 -8.65 -2.54
C SER A 455 0.28 -9.32 -1.38
N GLY A 456 0.01 -8.58 -0.30
CA GLY A 456 -0.56 -9.15 0.92
C GLY A 456 -1.98 -9.74 0.79
N THR A 457 -2.77 -9.38 -0.22
CA THR A 457 -4.14 -9.87 -0.42
C THR A 457 -4.28 -10.71 -1.67
N VAL A 458 -3.65 -10.31 -2.78
CA VAL A 458 -3.72 -11.04 -4.05
C VAL A 458 -3.03 -12.40 -3.94
N SER A 459 -1.88 -12.49 -3.30
CA SER A 459 -1.21 -13.77 -3.06
C SER A 459 -2.07 -14.76 -2.28
N GLN A 460 -2.88 -14.26 -1.32
CA GLN A 460 -3.82 -15.08 -0.56
C GLN A 460 -5.03 -15.50 -1.38
N LEU A 461 -5.52 -14.62 -2.26
CA LEU A 461 -6.58 -14.96 -3.21
C LEU A 461 -6.13 -16.03 -4.18
N ALA A 462 -4.91 -15.90 -4.68
CA ALA A 462 -4.32 -16.76 -5.70
C ALA A 462 -3.66 -18.04 -5.15
N GLY A 463 -3.38 -18.11 -3.84
CA GLY A 463 -2.69 -19.24 -3.20
C GLY A 463 -1.24 -19.38 -3.67
N CYS A 464 -0.46 -18.29 -3.62
CA CYS A 464 0.95 -18.26 -3.99
C CYS A 464 1.79 -17.47 -2.97
N SER A 465 3.12 -17.50 -3.10
CA SER A 465 4.02 -16.69 -2.30
C SER A 465 3.81 -15.19 -2.55
N SER A 466 4.14 -14.36 -1.57
CA SER A 466 3.76 -12.94 -1.51
C SER A 466 4.84 -12.04 -2.13
N GLY A 467 4.67 -11.64 -3.38
CA GLY A 467 5.66 -10.82 -4.09
C GLY A 467 7.00 -11.53 -4.19
N ILE A 468 8.06 -10.87 -3.72
CA ILE A 468 9.44 -11.39 -3.68
C ILE A 468 9.76 -12.14 -2.37
N HIS A 469 8.80 -12.17 -1.42
CA HIS A 469 9.06 -12.77 -0.12
C HIS A 469 9.00 -14.29 -0.16
N PRO A 470 9.91 -14.98 0.54
CA PRO A 470 9.79 -16.41 0.76
C PRO A 470 8.53 -16.76 1.55
N SER A 471 8.03 -17.97 1.35
CA SER A 471 6.92 -18.49 2.14
C SER A 471 7.30 -18.59 3.61
N TYR A 472 6.30 -18.49 4.50
CA TYR A 472 6.55 -18.53 5.94
C TYR A 472 7.13 -19.87 6.38
N SER A 473 6.52 -20.96 5.94
CA SER A 473 6.89 -22.35 6.21
C SER A 473 6.15 -23.25 5.23
N ASP A 474 6.53 -24.52 5.11
CA ASP A 474 5.81 -25.49 4.29
C ASP A 474 4.36 -25.68 4.78
N TYR A 475 4.18 -25.69 6.10
CA TYR A 475 2.88 -25.72 6.77
C TYR A 475 2.83 -24.64 7.84
N TYR A 476 1.74 -23.87 7.87
CA TYR A 476 1.56 -22.78 8.83
C TYR A 476 0.09 -22.50 9.10
N VAL A 477 -0.19 -21.81 10.20
CA VAL A 477 -1.54 -21.30 10.49
C VAL A 477 -1.57 -19.82 10.12
N ARG A 478 -2.51 -19.46 9.29
CA ARG A 478 -2.77 -18.07 8.96
C ARG A 478 -3.97 -17.53 9.69
N THR A 479 -3.85 -16.34 10.28
CA THR A 479 -4.94 -15.71 11.00
C THR A 479 -5.60 -14.60 10.20
N ILE A 480 -6.93 -14.50 10.30
CA ILE A 480 -7.75 -13.43 9.72
C ILE A 480 -8.55 -12.75 10.83
N ARG A 481 -8.46 -11.43 10.87
CA ARG A 481 -9.31 -10.62 11.74
C ARG A 481 -10.61 -10.26 11.05
N ALA A 482 -11.72 -10.43 11.76
CA ALA A 482 -13.07 -10.09 11.31
C ALA A 482 -13.82 -9.30 12.38
N ASP A 483 -14.64 -8.32 11.96
CA ASP A 483 -15.57 -7.63 12.86
C ASP A 483 -16.65 -8.62 13.33
N VAL A 484 -16.93 -8.66 14.62
CA VAL A 484 -17.94 -9.57 15.21
C VAL A 484 -19.34 -9.37 14.60
N ARG A 485 -19.62 -8.19 14.05
CA ARG A 485 -20.90 -7.82 13.42
C ARG A 485 -20.98 -8.23 11.95
N ASP A 486 -19.89 -8.69 11.34
CA ASP A 486 -19.90 -9.15 9.93
C ASP A 486 -20.64 -10.50 9.87
N PRO A 487 -21.64 -10.65 8.99
CA PRO A 487 -22.31 -11.94 8.77
C PRO A 487 -21.35 -13.10 8.45
N LEU A 488 -20.25 -12.80 7.79
CA LEU A 488 -19.19 -13.78 7.52
C LEU A 488 -18.56 -14.31 8.82
N CYS A 489 -18.39 -13.45 9.82
CA CYS A 489 -17.91 -13.85 11.14
C CYS A 489 -18.85 -14.90 11.79
N SER A 490 -20.16 -14.61 11.82
CA SER A 490 -21.16 -15.52 12.35
C SER A 490 -21.20 -16.86 11.59
N PHE A 491 -21.06 -16.80 10.26
CA PHE A 491 -21.01 -17.99 9.42
C PHE A 491 -19.78 -18.85 9.74
N LEU A 492 -18.57 -18.26 9.80
CA LEU A 492 -17.34 -18.98 10.08
C LEU A 492 -17.35 -19.65 11.46
N LYS A 493 -17.90 -18.98 12.47
CA LYS A 493 -18.13 -19.58 13.81
C LYS A 493 -19.06 -20.78 13.74
N LYS A 494 -20.18 -20.65 13.01
CA LYS A 494 -21.19 -21.71 12.87
C LYS A 494 -20.65 -22.96 12.17
N VAL A 495 -19.78 -22.79 11.18
CA VAL A 495 -19.16 -23.92 10.46
C VAL A 495 -17.91 -24.48 11.16
N GLY A 496 -17.60 -23.99 12.36
CA GLY A 496 -16.55 -24.56 13.21
C GLY A 496 -15.11 -24.15 12.88
N VAL A 497 -14.90 -23.03 12.16
CA VAL A 497 -13.55 -22.51 11.98
C VAL A 497 -13.00 -22.05 13.33
N PRO A 498 -11.80 -22.49 13.74
CA PRO A 498 -11.18 -22.08 15.00
C PRO A 498 -11.05 -20.56 15.10
N TRP A 499 -11.41 -20.00 16.24
CA TRP A 499 -11.39 -18.56 16.46
C TRP A 499 -11.13 -18.19 17.91
N GLU A 500 -10.64 -16.96 18.12
CA GLU A 500 -10.41 -16.35 19.43
C GLU A 500 -10.72 -14.85 19.38
N PRO A 501 -10.98 -14.17 20.52
CA PRO A 501 -11.07 -12.71 20.56
C PRO A 501 -9.71 -12.07 20.18
N ASP A 502 -9.75 -10.91 19.52
CA ASP A 502 -8.52 -10.16 19.21
C ASP A 502 -7.93 -9.55 20.47
N VAL A 503 -6.61 -9.68 20.64
CA VAL A 503 -5.89 -9.20 21.85
C VAL A 503 -6.05 -7.70 22.06
N MET A 504 -6.10 -6.90 20.99
CA MET A 504 -6.16 -5.43 21.07
C MET A 504 -7.58 -4.88 21.11
N LYS A 505 -8.56 -5.61 20.53
CA LYS A 505 -9.96 -5.17 20.41
C LYS A 505 -10.92 -6.35 20.63
N PRO A 506 -10.92 -6.98 21.81
CA PRO A 506 -11.65 -8.23 22.05
C PRO A 506 -13.16 -8.13 21.85
N ASP A 507 -13.75 -6.96 22.13
CA ASP A 507 -15.20 -6.75 22.05
C ASP A 507 -15.72 -6.62 20.61
N ASN A 508 -14.87 -6.21 19.69
CA ASN A 508 -15.28 -5.85 18.32
C ASN A 508 -14.65 -6.73 17.24
N THR A 509 -13.62 -7.49 17.57
CA THR A 509 -12.82 -8.22 16.59
C THR A 509 -12.55 -9.64 17.07
N VAL A 510 -12.69 -10.58 16.16
CA VAL A 510 -12.27 -11.98 16.34
C VAL A 510 -11.18 -12.33 15.34
N VAL A 511 -10.35 -13.29 15.74
CA VAL A 511 -9.26 -13.85 14.93
C VAL A 511 -9.62 -15.27 14.56
N PHE A 512 -9.74 -15.57 13.27
CA PHE A 512 -9.93 -16.92 12.74
C PHE A 512 -8.62 -17.53 12.30
N SER A 513 -8.42 -18.82 12.56
CA SER A 513 -7.19 -19.57 12.25
C SER A 513 -7.44 -20.55 11.11
N PHE A 514 -6.60 -20.46 10.06
CA PHE A 514 -6.68 -21.33 8.88
C PHE A 514 -5.34 -22.04 8.66
N PRO A 515 -5.30 -23.40 8.71
CA PRO A 515 -4.10 -24.12 8.30
C PRO A 515 -3.86 -23.93 6.80
N GLN A 516 -2.60 -23.71 6.44
CA GLN A 516 -2.16 -23.48 5.06
C GLN A 516 -0.98 -24.38 4.74
N LYS A 517 -0.86 -24.73 3.47
CA LYS A 517 0.29 -25.42 2.87
C LYS A 517 0.85 -24.54 1.77
N SER A 518 2.16 -24.28 1.79
CA SER A 518 2.85 -23.60 0.70
C SER A 518 2.93 -24.48 -0.55
N PRO A 519 2.98 -23.91 -1.77
CA PRO A 519 3.31 -24.66 -2.97
C PRO A 519 4.59 -25.48 -2.77
N GLY A 520 4.64 -26.71 -3.30
CA GLY A 520 5.75 -27.64 -3.04
C GLY A 520 7.12 -27.19 -3.59
N THR A 521 7.13 -26.23 -4.51
CA THR A 521 8.33 -25.59 -5.07
C THR A 521 8.69 -24.28 -4.36
N SER A 522 7.89 -23.85 -3.39
CA SER A 522 8.06 -22.57 -2.74
C SER A 522 9.28 -22.57 -1.82
N VAL A 523 10.12 -21.55 -1.99
CA VAL A 523 11.22 -21.27 -1.07
C VAL A 523 10.64 -20.70 0.22
N ASN A 524 11.02 -21.26 1.37
CA ASN A 524 10.58 -20.74 2.67
C ASN A 524 11.67 -19.90 3.37
N ARG A 525 11.26 -19.08 4.33
CA ARG A 525 12.15 -18.14 5.03
C ARG A 525 13.27 -18.80 5.85
N THR A 526 13.17 -20.11 6.11
CA THR A 526 14.21 -20.83 6.88
C THR A 526 15.41 -21.16 6.02
N SER A 527 15.22 -21.27 4.68
CA SER A 527 16.23 -21.66 3.71
C SER A 527 16.94 -20.47 3.02
N VAL A 528 16.56 -19.23 3.35
CA VAL A 528 17.12 -18.02 2.74
C VAL A 528 17.70 -17.11 3.82
N SER A 529 18.92 -16.63 3.63
CA SER A 529 19.55 -15.62 4.47
C SER A 529 19.04 -14.21 4.18
N ALA A 530 19.29 -13.28 5.08
CA ALA A 530 18.97 -11.86 4.85
C ALA A 530 19.74 -11.29 3.64
N ILE A 531 20.99 -11.68 3.45
CA ILE A 531 21.82 -11.22 2.31
C ILE A 531 21.26 -11.75 0.99
N GLU A 532 20.88 -13.03 0.90
CA GLU A 532 20.27 -13.58 -0.32
C GLU A 532 18.97 -12.87 -0.69
N GLN A 533 18.17 -12.48 0.30
CA GLN A 533 16.96 -11.67 0.07
C GLN A 533 17.30 -10.28 -0.50
N LEU A 534 18.35 -9.63 0.02
CA LEU A 534 18.82 -8.32 -0.44
C LEU A 534 19.40 -8.38 -1.86
N GLU A 535 20.22 -9.39 -2.15
CA GLU A 535 20.78 -9.61 -3.49
C GLU A 535 19.69 -9.85 -4.54
N LEU A 536 18.69 -10.68 -4.23
CA LEU A 536 17.55 -10.88 -5.11
C LEU A 536 16.78 -9.58 -5.35
N ALA A 537 16.53 -8.79 -4.30
CA ALA A 537 15.85 -7.50 -4.43
C ALA A 537 16.65 -6.54 -5.33
N LEU A 538 17.98 -6.54 -5.25
CA LEU A 538 18.84 -5.72 -6.08
C LEU A 538 18.78 -6.15 -7.57
N VAL A 539 18.74 -7.46 -7.85
CA VAL A 539 18.54 -7.99 -9.21
C VAL A 539 17.19 -7.51 -9.76
N TYR A 540 16.11 -7.63 -9.00
CA TYR A 540 14.78 -7.13 -9.41
C TYR A 540 14.74 -5.63 -9.63
N LYS A 541 15.36 -4.85 -8.74
CA LYS A 541 15.47 -3.40 -8.90
C LYS A 541 16.16 -3.02 -10.21
N ASN A 542 17.23 -3.72 -10.58
CA ASN A 542 18.03 -3.37 -11.75
C ASN A 542 17.43 -3.90 -13.06
N SER A 543 16.82 -5.07 -13.06
CA SER A 543 16.43 -5.78 -14.29
C SER A 543 14.93 -5.72 -14.58
N TRP A 544 14.07 -5.75 -13.55
CA TRP A 544 12.61 -5.69 -13.72
C TRP A 544 12.01 -4.32 -13.43
N CYS A 545 12.35 -3.69 -12.28
CA CYS A 545 11.65 -2.51 -11.79
C CYS A 545 12.06 -1.22 -12.50
N GLU A 546 11.08 -0.45 -12.94
CA GLU A 546 11.22 0.98 -13.22
C GLU A 546 10.89 1.83 -11.97
N HIS A 547 10.17 1.23 -11.01
CA HIS A 547 10.00 1.74 -9.66
C HIS A 547 10.96 1.02 -8.69
N ASN A 548 10.43 0.31 -7.69
CA ASN A 548 11.20 -0.36 -6.65
C ASN A 548 10.61 -1.74 -6.32
N PRO A 549 11.41 -2.73 -5.94
CA PRO A 549 10.90 -3.93 -5.28
C PRO A 549 10.64 -3.63 -3.81
N SER A 550 9.39 -3.79 -3.36
CA SER A 550 9.07 -3.71 -1.93
C SER A 550 9.46 -5.00 -1.24
N ILE A 551 10.38 -4.92 -0.29
CA ILE A 551 10.81 -6.05 0.51
C ILE A 551 10.91 -5.68 1.99
N THR A 552 10.46 -6.61 2.85
CA THR A 552 10.79 -6.64 4.27
C THR A 552 11.74 -7.79 4.51
N VAL A 553 12.97 -7.49 4.87
CA VAL A 553 14.02 -8.48 5.13
C VAL A 553 13.94 -8.95 6.57
N TYR A 554 13.80 -10.25 6.77
CA TYR A 554 13.87 -10.85 8.10
C TYR A 554 15.32 -11.14 8.44
N VAL A 555 15.81 -10.51 9.50
CA VAL A 555 17.23 -10.56 9.93
C VAL A 555 17.36 -11.39 11.19
N ARG A 556 18.16 -12.47 11.14
CA ARG A 556 18.50 -13.27 12.33
C ARG A 556 19.48 -12.50 13.22
N GLU A 557 19.53 -12.83 14.50
CA GLU A 557 20.34 -12.10 15.48
C GLU A 557 21.81 -11.95 15.06
N HIS A 558 22.41 -13.01 14.52
CA HIS A 558 23.80 -13.02 14.05
C HIS A 558 24.03 -12.32 12.70
N GLU A 559 22.97 -12.01 11.94
CA GLU A 559 23.08 -11.39 10.60
C GLU A 559 23.12 -9.85 10.66
N TRP A 560 22.67 -9.22 11.75
CA TRP A 560 22.47 -7.76 11.82
C TRP A 560 23.69 -6.93 11.44
N MET A 561 24.89 -7.35 11.87
CA MET A 561 26.12 -6.63 11.54
C MET A 561 26.48 -6.75 10.07
N GLN A 562 26.35 -7.94 9.51
CA GLN A 562 26.64 -8.21 8.09
C GLN A 562 25.61 -7.49 7.18
N VAL A 563 24.34 -7.52 7.56
CA VAL A 563 23.27 -6.81 6.83
C VAL A 563 23.49 -5.32 6.86
N GLY A 564 23.87 -4.75 8.02
CA GLY A 564 24.19 -3.33 8.14
C GLY A 564 25.37 -2.91 7.25
N ALA A 565 26.43 -3.71 7.21
CA ALA A 565 27.57 -3.48 6.32
C ALA A 565 27.16 -3.53 4.85
N TRP A 566 26.39 -4.57 4.45
CA TRP A 566 25.87 -4.69 3.08
C TRP A 566 25.02 -3.48 2.67
N VAL A 567 24.09 -3.06 3.53
CA VAL A 567 23.23 -1.90 3.27
C VAL A 567 24.04 -0.62 3.11
N TYR A 568 25.07 -0.44 3.92
CA TYR A 568 25.96 0.72 3.81
C TYR A 568 26.78 0.72 2.50
N ASP A 569 27.32 -0.44 2.15
CA ASP A 569 28.12 -0.59 0.91
C ASP A 569 27.25 -0.34 -0.35
N HIS A 570 26.00 -0.84 -0.36
CA HIS A 570 25.05 -0.69 -1.46
C HIS A 570 24.08 0.49 -1.26
N PHE A 571 24.40 1.44 -0.37
CA PHE A 571 23.47 2.51 0.00
C PHE A 571 22.96 3.32 -1.20
N ASP A 572 23.84 3.57 -2.17
CA ASP A 572 23.49 4.31 -3.38
C ASP A 572 22.53 3.54 -4.33
N ASP A 573 22.41 2.23 -4.17
CA ASP A 573 21.53 1.38 -4.95
C ASP A 573 20.18 1.10 -4.25
N VAL A 574 20.14 1.21 -2.93
CA VAL A 574 18.92 0.96 -2.13
C VAL A 574 17.97 2.14 -2.23
N VAL A 575 16.75 1.93 -2.73
CA VAL A 575 15.68 2.96 -2.77
C VAL A 575 14.87 2.93 -1.48
N GLY A 576 14.25 1.78 -1.15
CA GLY A 576 13.47 1.60 0.06
C GLY A 576 13.51 0.15 0.51
N ILE A 577 13.86 -0.07 1.78
CA ILE A 577 13.90 -1.39 2.41
C ILE A 577 13.43 -1.26 3.86
N ALA A 578 12.69 -2.28 4.31
CA ALA A 578 12.31 -2.46 5.70
C ALA A 578 12.97 -3.73 6.27
N PHE A 579 13.31 -3.70 7.56
CA PHE A 579 13.95 -4.81 8.26
C PHE A 579 13.12 -5.20 9.49
N LEU A 580 12.99 -6.50 9.73
CA LEU A 580 12.36 -7.03 10.93
C LEU A 580 13.22 -8.14 11.56
N PRO A 581 13.25 -8.26 12.89
CA PRO A 581 13.84 -9.42 13.54
C PRO A 581 13.15 -10.71 13.08
N TYR A 582 13.93 -11.78 12.90
CA TYR A 582 13.41 -13.06 12.40
C TYR A 582 12.41 -13.73 13.36
N SER A 583 12.61 -13.64 14.67
CA SER A 583 11.85 -14.41 15.67
C SER A 583 11.22 -13.62 16.80
N ASP A 584 11.72 -12.42 17.13
CA ASP A 584 11.31 -11.67 18.32
C ASP A 584 10.48 -10.43 17.96
N HIS A 585 9.21 -10.64 17.69
CA HIS A 585 8.29 -9.52 17.49
C HIS A 585 7.78 -9.00 18.84
N VAL A 586 8.00 -7.73 19.13
CA VAL A 586 7.38 -7.02 20.27
C VAL A 586 5.87 -6.83 20.03
N TYR A 587 5.43 -6.89 18.78
CA TYR A 587 4.03 -6.72 18.40
C TYR A 587 3.24 -8.02 18.55
N ALA A 588 2.37 -8.09 19.56
CA ALA A 588 1.59 -9.28 19.92
C ALA A 588 0.66 -9.82 18.81
N PRO A 589 0.01 -9.01 17.92
CA PRO A 589 -0.84 -9.54 16.87
C PRO A 589 -0.03 -10.03 15.66
N VAL A 590 0.34 -11.29 15.63
CA VAL A 590 0.97 -11.94 14.46
C VAL A 590 -0.08 -12.48 13.49
N SER A 591 0.23 -12.39 12.18
CA SER A 591 -0.64 -12.93 11.12
C SER A 591 -0.34 -14.38 10.78
N TYR A 592 0.73 -14.95 11.36
CA TYR A 592 1.20 -16.32 11.12
C TYR A 592 1.69 -16.96 12.40
N THR A 593 1.42 -18.25 12.55
CA THR A 593 2.06 -19.11 13.56
C THR A 593 2.56 -20.39 12.91
N HIS A 594 3.64 -20.94 13.44
CA HIS A 594 4.21 -22.20 12.94
C HIS A 594 3.30 -23.37 13.33
N LEU A 595 2.98 -24.24 12.38
CA LEU A 595 2.30 -25.50 12.65
C LEU A 595 3.38 -26.57 12.92
N THR A 596 3.59 -26.92 14.17
CA THR A 596 4.31 -28.14 14.50
C THR A 596 3.34 -29.32 14.24
N LEU A 597 3.66 -30.13 13.25
CA LEU A 597 3.00 -31.43 13.13
C LEU A 597 3.32 -32.25 14.38
N PRO A 598 2.33 -32.91 15.02
CA PRO A 598 2.64 -33.79 16.11
C PRO A 598 3.61 -34.86 15.59
N THR A 599 4.82 -34.88 16.15
CA THR A 599 5.73 -36.00 15.99
C THR A 599 5.00 -37.22 16.50
N LYS A 600 4.73 -38.19 15.64
CA LYS A 600 4.28 -39.50 16.09
C LYS A 600 5.33 -40.03 17.07
N ALA A 601 4.92 -40.16 18.34
CA ALA A 601 5.64 -40.93 19.32
C ALA A 601 5.65 -42.41 18.91
#